data_df0714f8012cd083ca4af7213bcf0077
#
_entry.id   df0714f8012cd083ca4af7213bcf0077
#
_cell.length_a   1.000
_cell.length_b   1.000
_cell.length_c   1.000
_cell.angle_alpha   90.00
_cell.angle_beta   90.00
_cell.angle_gamma   90.00
#
_symmetry.space_group_name_H-M   'P 1'
#
loop_
_entity.id
_entity.type
_entity.pdbx_description
1 polymer ?
#
loop_
_entity_poly.entity_id
_entity_poly.type
_entity_poly.pdbx_seq_one_letter_code
_entity_poly.pdbx_strand_id
1 'polypeptide(L)'
;MTMTVADLLAETLADIGVERIWGVTGDSLNGLNDSLRRLEKIEWMHVRHEETAAFAAGAEAAVTGKLAVCAGSCGPGNLHLINGLFDCKRNHVPVLAIAAHIPSSEIGLGYFQETHPQELFRECADFVELVSNPAQMPGVLNRALNTAIGQNGVAVLVIPGDVALAEAPVSTVPPQAVPALPRILPREEEISRLANLLNEGKAITILAGSGCAGHHDAVVALANALKAPVVHALRGKEHVEWDNPFDVGMTGLIGFSSGYHAMENADTLVMLGTDFPYRAFYPTKARIIQIDRDAGALGKRATLTQGLVGDVGETISALLPHLKPRSDAHFLDAARANYLKAREGLDDLAKPSGAGQPIHPQYLAQRISELAAEDAIFTADVGTPTVWAARYLAMNGKRRLLGSFNHGSMANAMLQAIGAQAAAPNRQVVSLSGDGGFTMMMGDFITLAQLNLPVKIVVFNNGSLGFVAMEMKAAGYIDTGTDLENPNFAAMANAMGIKGIRVEESVDVDWALSSAFAHPGPVLVDVVTAKQELVMPPKIKAEQAKGFSLYMLKAIISGRGDEVVELARTNLLR
;
A
#
# COMPACT_ATOMS: atom_id res chain seq x y z
N MET A 1 -3.71 40.74 -17.11
CA MET A 1 -4.38 39.65 -17.86
C MET A 1 -5.60 39.25 -17.04
N THR A 2 -6.69 38.92 -17.69
CA THR A 2 -7.88 38.38 -17.00
C THR A 2 -7.54 36.99 -16.46
N MET A 3 -7.97 36.69 -15.24
CA MET A 3 -7.76 35.35 -14.63
C MET A 3 -8.51 34.28 -15.42
N THR A 4 -7.86 33.18 -15.76
CA THR A 4 -8.50 32.03 -16.40
C THR A 4 -9.03 31.01 -15.39
N VAL A 5 -9.86 30.06 -15.85
CA VAL A 5 -10.31 28.94 -15.02
C VAL A 5 -9.11 28.09 -14.52
N ALA A 6 -8.10 27.92 -15.36
CA ALA A 6 -6.86 27.23 -14.98
C ALA A 6 -6.06 28.02 -13.91
N ASP A 7 -6.04 29.37 -14.00
CA ASP A 7 -5.42 30.19 -12.95
C ASP A 7 -6.17 30.03 -11.62
N LEU A 8 -7.50 30.11 -11.63
CA LEU A 8 -8.32 29.91 -10.45
C LEU A 8 -8.07 28.54 -9.79
N LEU A 9 -7.97 27.48 -10.60
CA LEU A 9 -7.65 26.15 -10.12
C LEU A 9 -6.28 26.12 -9.45
N ALA A 10 -5.23 26.62 -10.14
CA ALA A 10 -3.86 26.61 -9.64
C ALA A 10 -3.71 27.45 -8.35
N GLU A 11 -4.30 28.66 -8.30
CA GLU A 11 -4.29 29.49 -7.10
C GLU A 11 -5.01 28.81 -5.92
N THR A 12 -6.19 28.23 -6.16
CA THR A 12 -6.94 27.54 -5.09
C THR A 12 -6.15 26.35 -4.55
N LEU A 13 -5.51 25.54 -5.42
CA LEU A 13 -4.67 24.42 -4.99
C LEU A 13 -3.45 24.90 -4.18
N ALA A 14 -2.79 25.98 -4.61
CA ALA A 14 -1.67 26.57 -3.85
C ALA A 14 -2.11 27.07 -2.47
N ASP A 15 -3.25 27.74 -2.40
CA ASP A 15 -3.78 28.31 -1.15
C ASP A 15 -4.13 27.24 -0.09
N ILE A 16 -4.52 26.04 -0.53
CA ILE A 16 -4.77 24.89 0.37
C ILE A 16 -3.51 24.06 0.65
N GLY A 17 -2.35 24.49 0.14
CA GLY A 17 -1.05 23.90 0.46
C GLY A 17 -0.64 22.73 -0.45
N VAL A 18 -1.18 22.62 -1.65
CA VAL A 18 -0.67 21.71 -2.68
C VAL A 18 0.66 22.27 -3.21
N GLU A 19 1.71 21.47 -3.13
CA GLU A 19 3.06 21.85 -3.54
C GLU A 19 3.44 21.27 -4.92
N ARG A 20 2.79 20.17 -5.34
CA ARG A 20 3.14 19.40 -6.54
C ARG A 20 1.91 18.90 -7.28
N ILE A 21 2.00 18.82 -8.60
CA ILE A 21 1.05 18.11 -9.47
C ILE A 21 1.83 17.11 -10.33
N TRP A 22 1.45 15.85 -10.25
CA TRP A 22 2.06 14.75 -10.99
C TRP A 22 1.39 14.54 -12.34
N GLY A 23 2.15 14.40 -13.43
CA GLY A 23 1.54 14.13 -14.72
C GLY A 23 2.49 14.06 -15.89
N VAL A 24 1.92 13.80 -17.06
CA VAL A 24 2.58 13.92 -18.37
C VAL A 24 1.96 15.11 -19.06
N THR A 25 2.81 16.01 -19.57
CA THR A 25 2.36 17.21 -20.29
C THR A 25 1.68 16.82 -21.60
N GLY A 26 0.51 17.40 -21.88
CA GLY A 26 -0.25 17.24 -23.11
C GLY A 26 -0.94 18.54 -23.49
N ASP A 27 -1.36 18.66 -24.74
CA ASP A 27 -1.95 19.90 -25.29
C ASP A 27 -3.22 20.34 -24.54
N SER A 28 -4.05 19.40 -24.11
CA SER A 28 -5.26 19.68 -23.33
C SER A 28 -4.96 20.18 -21.90
N LEU A 29 -3.71 20.06 -21.43
CA LEU A 29 -3.23 20.58 -20.15
C LEU A 29 -2.48 21.93 -20.28
N ASN A 30 -2.32 22.49 -21.50
CA ASN A 30 -1.53 23.70 -21.74
C ASN A 30 -1.95 24.87 -20.85
N GLY A 31 -3.26 25.07 -20.66
CA GLY A 31 -3.77 26.12 -19.78
C GLY A 31 -3.31 25.98 -18.33
N LEU A 32 -3.39 24.76 -17.80
CA LEU A 32 -2.92 24.46 -16.43
C LEU A 32 -1.39 24.64 -16.31
N ASN A 33 -0.63 24.05 -17.24
CA ASN A 33 0.84 24.11 -17.20
C ASN A 33 1.36 25.55 -17.31
N ASP A 34 0.71 26.41 -18.14
CA ASP A 34 1.07 27.83 -18.22
C ASP A 34 0.71 28.59 -16.92
N SER A 35 -0.43 28.27 -16.31
CA SER A 35 -0.82 28.84 -15.02
C SER A 35 0.19 28.48 -13.93
N LEU A 36 0.61 27.22 -13.83
CA LEU A 36 1.63 26.77 -12.87
C LEU A 36 2.96 27.48 -13.10
N ARG A 37 3.40 27.59 -14.35
CA ARG A 37 4.63 28.30 -14.73
C ARG A 37 4.62 29.77 -14.31
N ARG A 38 3.47 30.46 -14.45
CA ARG A 38 3.30 31.88 -14.05
C ARG A 38 3.17 32.08 -12.56
N LEU A 39 2.51 31.11 -11.89
CA LEU A 39 2.25 31.16 -10.45
C LEU A 39 3.50 30.88 -9.61
N GLU A 40 4.37 29.97 -10.06
CA GLU A 40 5.62 29.55 -9.41
C GLU A 40 5.46 29.06 -7.96
N LYS A 41 4.25 28.58 -7.58
CA LYS A 41 3.93 28.05 -6.24
C LYS A 41 3.77 26.54 -6.19
N ILE A 42 3.45 25.93 -7.32
CA ILE A 42 3.20 24.49 -7.46
C ILE A 42 4.15 23.94 -8.52
N GLU A 43 4.89 22.90 -8.17
CA GLU A 43 5.82 22.24 -9.10
C GLU A 43 5.07 21.20 -9.94
N TRP A 44 5.36 21.20 -11.26
CA TRP A 44 4.92 20.14 -12.16
C TRP A 44 5.91 18.97 -12.11
N MET A 45 5.49 17.86 -11.53
CA MET A 45 6.28 16.64 -11.38
C MET A 45 6.13 15.78 -12.63
N HIS A 46 7.06 15.92 -13.56
CA HIS A 46 7.01 15.23 -14.84
C HIS A 46 7.39 13.76 -14.71
N VAL A 47 6.43 12.86 -14.97
CA VAL A 47 6.62 11.41 -15.08
C VAL A 47 6.59 10.96 -16.55
N ARG A 48 6.83 9.68 -16.83
CA ARG A 48 6.81 9.11 -18.17
C ARG A 48 5.47 8.45 -18.53
N HIS A 49 4.67 8.14 -17.51
CA HIS A 49 3.38 7.49 -17.65
C HIS A 49 2.41 7.99 -16.57
N GLU A 50 1.16 8.25 -16.91
CA GLU A 50 0.20 8.82 -15.96
C GLU A 50 -0.18 7.84 -14.84
N GLU A 51 -0.03 6.54 -15.05
CA GLU A 51 -0.17 5.55 -13.98
C GLU A 51 0.82 5.83 -12.84
N THR A 52 2.07 6.18 -13.19
CA THR A 52 3.07 6.63 -12.22
C THR A 52 2.62 7.89 -11.49
N ALA A 53 2.01 8.85 -12.21
CA ALA A 53 1.49 10.07 -11.61
C ALA A 53 0.45 9.77 -10.51
N ALA A 54 -0.48 8.85 -10.77
CA ALA A 54 -1.51 8.49 -9.82
C ALA A 54 -0.95 7.72 -8.61
N PHE A 55 -0.04 6.75 -8.80
CA PHE A 55 0.63 6.05 -7.69
C PHE A 55 1.52 6.99 -6.87
N ALA A 56 2.25 7.91 -7.51
CA ALA A 56 3.09 8.89 -6.82
C ALA A 56 2.24 9.85 -5.99
N ALA A 57 1.14 10.36 -6.53
CA ALA A 57 0.19 11.19 -5.78
C ALA A 57 -0.40 10.42 -4.58
N GLY A 58 -0.79 9.16 -4.77
CA GLY A 58 -1.27 8.31 -3.68
C GLY A 58 -0.25 8.11 -2.56
N ALA A 59 1.02 7.91 -2.90
CA ALA A 59 2.11 7.77 -1.93
C ALA A 59 2.42 9.09 -1.23
N GLU A 60 2.42 10.22 -1.96
CA GLU A 60 2.55 11.56 -1.37
C GLU A 60 1.44 11.82 -0.35
N ALA A 61 0.19 11.55 -0.71
CA ALA A 61 -0.94 11.68 0.21
C ALA A 61 -0.82 10.77 1.44
N ALA A 62 -0.36 9.52 1.27
CA ALA A 62 -0.15 8.58 2.37
C ALA A 62 0.96 9.02 3.33
N VAL A 63 2.03 9.64 2.82
CA VAL A 63 3.17 10.11 3.62
C VAL A 63 2.85 11.41 4.35
N THR A 64 2.17 12.34 3.68
CA THR A 64 1.90 13.69 4.21
C THR A 64 0.59 13.80 4.98
N GLY A 65 -0.37 12.92 4.73
CA GLY A 65 -1.75 13.05 5.20
C GLY A 65 -2.52 14.21 4.55
N LYS A 66 -1.97 14.84 3.50
CA LYS A 66 -2.54 15.99 2.79
C LYS A 66 -3.05 15.59 1.42
N LEU A 67 -3.86 16.47 0.82
CA LEU A 67 -4.29 16.31 -0.57
C LEU A 67 -3.08 16.29 -1.51
N ALA A 68 -3.01 15.26 -2.34
CA ALA A 68 -2.09 15.21 -3.47
C ALA A 68 -2.85 15.30 -4.81
N VAL A 69 -2.16 15.74 -5.86
CA VAL A 69 -2.80 16.02 -7.15
C VAL A 69 -2.06 15.32 -8.28
N CYS A 70 -2.82 14.66 -9.16
CA CYS A 70 -2.30 14.16 -10.43
C CYS A 70 -3.14 14.67 -11.60
N ALA A 71 -2.58 14.65 -12.80
CA ALA A 71 -3.25 15.12 -13.99
C ALA A 71 -2.98 14.21 -15.20
N GLY A 72 -4.00 14.01 -16.03
CA GLY A 72 -3.92 13.30 -17.30
C GLY A 72 -4.44 14.14 -18.46
N SER A 73 -3.74 14.06 -19.58
CA SER A 73 -4.20 14.63 -20.85
C SER A 73 -5.43 13.88 -21.37
N CYS A 74 -6.19 14.49 -22.27
CA CYS A 74 -7.40 13.87 -22.83
C CYS A 74 -7.10 12.52 -23.52
N GLY A 75 -8.08 11.64 -23.55
CA GLY A 75 -7.97 10.30 -24.13
C GLY A 75 -7.02 9.39 -23.35
N PRO A 76 -5.88 8.97 -23.96
CA PRO A 76 -4.96 7.99 -23.36
C PRO A 76 -4.43 8.38 -21.97
N GLY A 77 -4.09 9.67 -21.75
CA GLY A 77 -3.59 10.13 -20.46
C GLY A 77 -4.56 9.88 -19.33
N ASN A 78 -5.84 10.12 -19.56
CA ASN A 78 -6.90 9.82 -18.58
C ASN A 78 -7.06 8.32 -18.33
N LEU A 79 -6.94 7.49 -19.38
CA LEU A 79 -7.04 6.03 -19.23
C LEU A 79 -5.92 5.47 -18.35
N HIS A 80 -4.72 6.01 -18.48
CA HIS A 80 -3.56 5.56 -17.71
C HIS A 80 -3.65 5.86 -16.21
N LEU A 81 -4.38 6.90 -15.79
CA LEU A 81 -4.56 7.24 -14.37
C LEU A 81 -5.35 6.17 -13.59
N ILE A 82 -6.20 5.39 -14.25
CA ILE A 82 -7.25 4.58 -13.61
C ILE A 82 -6.68 3.59 -12.59
N ASN A 83 -5.62 2.85 -12.93
CA ASN A 83 -5.04 1.84 -12.04
C ASN A 83 -4.52 2.46 -10.73
N GLY A 84 -3.75 3.54 -10.83
CA GLY A 84 -3.25 4.23 -9.64
C GLY A 84 -4.36 4.90 -8.81
N LEU A 85 -5.43 5.41 -9.44
CA LEU A 85 -6.57 5.98 -8.72
C LEU A 85 -7.39 4.90 -7.98
N PHE A 86 -7.51 3.68 -8.53
CA PHE A 86 -8.07 2.56 -7.77
C PHE A 86 -7.25 2.25 -6.52
N ASP A 87 -5.92 2.28 -6.62
CA ASP A 87 -5.06 2.09 -5.45
C ASP A 87 -5.27 3.21 -4.42
N CYS A 88 -5.29 4.47 -4.84
CA CYS A 88 -5.56 5.62 -3.98
C CYS A 88 -6.90 5.47 -3.22
N LYS A 89 -7.97 5.14 -3.94
CA LYS A 89 -9.30 4.93 -3.36
C LYS A 89 -9.31 3.81 -2.32
N ARG A 90 -8.70 2.66 -2.65
CA ARG A 90 -8.64 1.49 -1.75
C ARG A 90 -7.70 1.69 -0.57
N ASN A 91 -6.73 2.58 -0.71
CA ASN A 91 -5.84 2.98 0.38
C ASN A 91 -6.44 4.10 1.25
N HIS A 92 -7.59 4.66 0.87
CA HIS A 92 -8.25 5.78 1.56
C HIS A 92 -7.32 6.98 1.75
N VAL A 93 -6.71 7.44 0.65
CA VAL A 93 -5.84 8.62 0.63
C VAL A 93 -6.48 9.76 -0.18
N PRO A 94 -6.35 11.02 0.25
CA PRO A 94 -6.96 12.16 -0.42
C PRO A 94 -6.21 12.49 -1.71
N VAL A 95 -6.83 12.24 -2.86
CA VAL A 95 -6.26 12.55 -4.18
C VAL A 95 -7.26 13.28 -5.04
N LEU A 96 -6.81 14.37 -5.67
CA LEU A 96 -7.52 15.06 -6.75
C LEU A 96 -6.86 14.71 -8.08
N ALA A 97 -7.63 14.13 -9.01
CA ALA A 97 -7.20 13.95 -10.38
C ALA A 97 -7.81 15.02 -11.29
N ILE A 98 -6.96 15.68 -12.07
CA ILE A 98 -7.36 16.62 -13.11
C ILE A 98 -7.36 15.87 -14.44
N ALA A 99 -8.55 15.55 -14.93
CA ALA A 99 -8.75 14.89 -16.20
C ALA A 99 -9.02 15.96 -17.28
N ALA A 100 -8.01 16.33 -18.05
CA ALA A 100 -8.23 17.23 -19.16
C ALA A 100 -9.11 16.57 -20.23
N HIS A 101 -9.86 17.37 -20.98
CA HIS A 101 -10.76 16.87 -22.00
C HIS A 101 -10.61 17.64 -23.30
N ILE A 102 -11.13 17.07 -24.39
CA ILE A 102 -11.21 17.70 -25.70
C ILE A 102 -12.05 18.99 -25.62
N PRO A 103 -11.98 19.89 -26.62
CA PRO A 103 -12.80 21.09 -26.63
C PRO A 103 -14.29 20.78 -26.40
N SER A 104 -14.96 21.60 -25.61
CA SER A 104 -16.34 21.38 -25.21
C SER A 104 -17.32 21.28 -26.37
N SER A 105 -17.05 22.00 -27.48
CA SER A 105 -17.85 21.97 -28.71
C SER A 105 -17.75 20.66 -29.49
N GLU A 106 -16.73 19.83 -29.21
CA GLU A 106 -16.45 18.60 -29.93
C GLU A 106 -16.90 17.34 -29.17
N ILE A 107 -17.35 17.50 -27.92
CA ILE A 107 -17.82 16.38 -27.07
C ILE A 107 -19.06 15.74 -27.68
N GLY A 108 -19.01 14.43 -27.91
CA GLY A 108 -20.10 13.63 -28.48
C GLY A 108 -20.06 13.55 -30.01
N LEU A 109 -19.03 14.09 -30.65
CA LEU A 109 -18.89 14.10 -32.11
C LEU A 109 -17.86 13.08 -32.65
N GLY A 110 -17.23 12.28 -31.78
CA GLY A 110 -16.18 11.33 -32.16
C GLY A 110 -14.85 12.00 -32.48
N TYR A 111 -14.56 13.10 -31.81
CA TYR A 111 -13.34 13.87 -32.01
C TYR A 111 -12.08 13.08 -31.60
N PHE A 112 -10.94 13.47 -32.18
CA PHE A 112 -9.63 12.87 -31.85
C PHE A 112 -9.39 12.85 -30.33
N GLN A 113 -9.00 11.71 -29.78
CA GLN A 113 -8.81 11.45 -28.34
C GLN A 113 -10.07 11.60 -27.48
N GLU A 114 -11.26 11.59 -28.05
CA GLU A 114 -12.48 11.59 -27.26
C GLU A 114 -12.61 10.30 -26.45
N THR A 115 -12.90 10.47 -25.18
CA THR A 115 -13.32 9.42 -24.25
C THR A 115 -14.45 9.98 -23.39
N HIS A 116 -15.03 9.16 -22.51
CA HIS A 116 -16.05 9.62 -21.57
C HIS A 116 -15.51 9.57 -20.13
N PRO A 117 -14.72 10.57 -19.70
CA PRO A 117 -14.05 10.53 -18.40
C PRO A 117 -15.01 10.35 -17.22
N GLN A 118 -16.23 10.91 -17.29
CA GLN A 118 -17.23 10.73 -16.23
C GLN A 118 -17.62 9.26 -16.01
N GLU A 119 -17.63 8.45 -17.08
CA GLU A 119 -17.89 7.01 -17.00
C GLU A 119 -16.62 6.23 -16.64
N LEU A 120 -15.48 6.61 -17.21
CA LEU A 120 -14.19 5.94 -16.98
C LEU A 120 -13.77 5.97 -15.51
N PHE A 121 -13.94 7.09 -14.83
CA PHE A 121 -13.52 7.25 -13.42
C PHE A 121 -14.56 6.88 -12.39
N ARG A 122 -15.78 6.51 -12.80
CA ARG A 122 -16.90 6.23 -11.88
C ARG A 122 -16.56 5.22 -10.78
N GLU A 123 -15.81 4.17 -11.09
CA GLU A 123 -15.49 3.12 -10.11
C GLU A 123 -14.27 3.46 -9.25
N CYS A 124 -13.30 4.20 -9.78
CA CYS A 124 -12.07 4.52 -9.08
C CYS A 124 -12.10 5.86 -8.33
N ALA A 125 -13.22 6.59 -8.37
CA ALA A 125 -13.38 7.86 -7.68
C ALA A 125 -14.65 7.88 -6.80
N ASP A 126 -14.67 8.80 -5.83
CA ASP A 126 -15.81 9.08 -4.96
C ASP A 126 -16.60 10.32 -5.44
N PHE A 127 -15.96 11.12 -6.29
CA PHE A 127 -16.55 12.27 -6.96
C PHE A 127 -15.96 12.39 -8.37
N VAL A 128 -16.81 12.51 -9.38
CA VAL A 128 -16.41 12.77 -10.77
C VAL A 128 -17.39 13.78 -11.37
N GLU A 129 -16.87 14.91 -11.89
CA GLU A 129 -17.75 15.92 -12.48
C GLU A 129 -17.08 16.63 -13.67
N LEU A 130 -17.89 16.90 -14.72
CA LEU A 130 -17.47 17.69 -15.87
C LEU A 130 -17.75 19.18 -15.60
N VAL A 131 -16.72 19.99 -15.71
CA VAL A 131 -16.85 21.45 -15.73
C VAL A 131 -17.18 21.89 -17.16
N SER A 132 -18.45 21.89 -17.51
CA SER A 132 -18.91 22.23 -18.86
C SER A 132 -19.02 23.73 -19.12
N ASN A 133 -18.95 24.55 -18.07
CA ASN A 133 -19.06 26.00 -18.11
C ASN A 133 -18.12 26.62 -17.06
N PRO A 134 -17.37 27.68 -17.38
CA PRO A 134 -16.50 28.37 -16.43
C PRO A 134 -17.17 28.75 -15.11
N ALA A 135 -18.44 29.16 -15.14
CA ALA A 135 -19.20 29.57 -13.96
C ALA A 135 -19.40 28.44 -12.92
N GLN A 136 -19.27 27.17 -13.34
CA GLN A 136 -19.39 26.01 -12.43
C GLN A 136 -18.12 25.78 -11.60
N MET A 137 -16.95 26.23 -12.10
CA MET A 137 -15.64 25.86 -11.55
C MET A 137 -15.51 26.06 -10.05
N PRO A 138 -15.87 27.21 -9.45
CA PRO A 138 -15.72 27.39 -7.99
C PRO A 138 -16.52 26.36 -7.17
N GLY A 139 -17.76 26.09 -7.56
CA GLY A 139 -18.64 25.16 -6.85
C GLY A 139 -18.23 23.70 -7.01
N VAL A 140 -17.84 23.30 -8.23
CA VAL A 140 -17.43 21.92 -8.54
C VAL A 140 -16.07 21.62 -7.88
N LEU A 141 -15.12 22.58 -7.93
CA LEU A 141 -13.82 22.45 -7.26
C LEU A 141 -13.99 22.30 -5.74
N ASN A 142 -14.81 23.13 -5.10
CA ASN A 142 -15.08 23.00 -3.67
C ASN A 142 -15.65 21.62 -3.31
N ARG A 143 -16.59 21.10 -4.09
CA ARG A 143 -17.16 19.76 -3.87
C ARG A 143 -16.09 18.67 -4.02
N ALA A 144 -15.23 18.76 -5.06
CA ALA A 144 -14.15 17.82 -5.28
C ALA A 144 -13.16 17.82 -4.09
N LEU A 145 -12.73 19.00 -3.64
CA LEU A 145 -11.83 19.15 -2.50
C LEU A 145 -12.43 18.61 -1.20
N ASN A 146 -13.70 18.97 -0.92
CA ASN A 146 -14.40 18.48 0.27
C ASN A 146 -14.58 16.96 0.25
N THR A 147 -14.81 16.36 -0.92
CA THR A 147 -14.90 14.91 -1.04
C THR A 147 -13.54 14.25 -0.82
N ALA A 148 -12.50 14.71 -1.54
CA ALA A 148 -11.18 14.10 -1.43
C ALA A 148 -10.63 14.19 0.00
N ILE A 149 -10.67 15.38 0.61
CA ILE A 149 -10.11 15.63 1.94
C ILE A 149 -11.04 15.09 3.04
N GLY A 150 -12.33 15.40 2.98
CA GLY A 150 -13.29 15.07 4.04
C GLY A 150 -13.61 13.57 4.16
N GLN A 151 -13.43 12.80 3.08
CA GLN A 151 -13.67 11.36 3.05
C GLN A 151 -12.39 10.52 2.94
N ASN A 152 -11.19 11.16 2.82
CA ASN A 152 -9.94 10.50 2.45
C ASN A 152 -10.14 9.64 1.19
N GLY A 153 -10.63 10.27 0.12
CA GLY A 153 -11.04 9.59 -1.10
C GLY A 153 -10.46 10.23 -2.35
N VAL A 154 -10.93 9.77 -3.49
CA VAL A 154 -10.50 10.24 -4.81
C VAL A 154 -11.59 11.11 -5.42
N ALA A 155 -11.21 12.33 -5.83
CA ALA A 155 -12.06 13.20 -6.63
C ALA A 155 -11.45 13.43 -8.02
N VAL A 156 -12.29 13.50 -9.06
CA VAL A 156 -11.87 13.77 -10.44
C VAL A 156 -12.60 14.99 -10.97
N LEU A 157 -11.84 15.96 -11.45
CA LEU A 157 -12.34 17.11 -12.21
C LEU A 157 -12.07 16.89 -13.70
N VAL A 158 -13.12 16.80 -14.49
CA VAL A 158 -13.02 16.72 -15.95
C VAL A 158 -13.14 18.13 -16.52
N ILE A 159 -12.08 18.64 -17.19
CA ILE A 159 -12.01 20.04 -17.63
C ILE A 159 -11.66 20.08 -19.12
N PRO A 160 -12.59 20.51 -20.01
CA PRO A 160 -12.28 20.76 -21.40
C PRO A 160 -11.22 21.86 -21.57
N GLY A 161 -10.32 21.70 -22.56
CA GLY A 161 -9.21 22.63 -22.75
C GLY A 161 -9.64 24.08 -23.00
N ASP A 162 -10.72 24.29 -23.75
CA ASP A 162 -11.31 25.62 -24.00
C ASP A 162 -11.92 26.22 -22.72
N VAL A 163 -12.56 25.43 -21.89
CA VAL A 163 -13.08 25.86 -20.58
C VAL A 163 -11.93 26.24 -19.64
N ALA A 164 -10.84 25.48 -19.63
CA ALA A 164 -9.67 25.80 -18.82
C ALA A 164 -9.05 27.17 -19.17
N LEU A 165 -9.08 27.55 -20.45
CA LEU A 165 -8.58 28.82 -20.96
C LEU A 165 -9.60 29.98 -20.89
N ALA A 166 -10.87 29.71 -20.63
CA ALA A 166 -11.90 30.73 -20.52
C ALA A 166 -11.67 31.63 -19.30
N GLU A 167 -12.26 32.83 -19.33
CA GLU A 167 -12.26 33.78 -18.20
C GLU A 167 -12.93 33.15 -16.96
N ALA A 168 -12.23 33.18 -15.83
CA ALA A 168 -12.75 32.71 -14.57
C ALA A 168 -13.91 33.60 -14.09
N PRO A 169 -14.98 33.02 -13.51
CA PRO A 169 -16.03 33.81 -12.93
C PRO A 169 -15.50 34.62 -11.74
N VAL A 170 -15.99 35.84 -11.57
CA VAL A 170 -15.74 36.64 -10.37
C VAL A 170 -16.41 35.91 -9.20
N SER A 171 -15.62 35.14 -8.43
CA SER A 171 -16.14 34.42 -7.26
C SER A 171 -16.33 35.39 -6.11
N THR A 172 -17.55 35.46 -5.57
CA THR A 172 -17.84 36.15 -4.31
C THR A 172 -17.64 35.24 -3.11
N VAL A 173 -17.35 33.96 -3.33
CA VAL A 173 -17.13 32.96 -2.28
C VAL A 173 -15.62 32.79 -2.11
N PRO A 174 -15.05 33.14 -0.95
CA PRO A 174 -13.64 32.90 -0.68
C PRO A 174 -13.35 31.39 -0.73
N PRO A 175 -12.11 30.99 -1.03
CA PRO A 175 -11.69 29.60 -0.95
C PRO A 175 -12.09 29.04 0.42
N GLN A 176 -12.78 27.92 0.41
CA GLN A 176 -13.25 27.31 1.66
C GLN A 176 -12.04 26.79 2.44
N ALA A 177 -12.05 26.97 3.75
CA ALA A 177 -11.05 26.35 4.62
C ALA A 177 -11.08 24.82 4.42
N VAL A 178 -9.91 24.19 4.42
CA VAL A 178 -9.76 22.73 4.38
C VAL A 178 -10.64 22.13 5.49
N PRO A 179 -11.58 21.21 5.19
CA PRO A 179 -12.44 20.66 6.21
C PRO A 179 -11.62 19.85 7.22
N ALA A 180 -11.86 20.07 8.50
CA ALA A 180 -11.32 19.20 9.54
C ALA A 180 -12.01 17.83 9.48
N LEU A 181 -11.24 16.75 9.60
CA LEU A 181 -11.84 15.43 9.72
C LEU A 181 -12.66 15.33 11.03
N PRO A 182 -13.89 14.81 10.97
CA PRO A 182 -14.71 14.66 12.15
C PRO A 182 -14.12 13.61 13.10
N ARG A 183 -14.28 13.84 14.42
CA ARG A 183 -14.09 12.82 15.44
C ARG A 183 -15.39 12.09 15.64
N ILE A 184 -15.37 10.76 15.51
CA ILE A 184 -16.57 9.93 15.61
C ILE A 184 -16.49 9.09 16.88
N LEU A 185 -17.45 9.31 17.78
CA LEU A 185 -17.58 8.56 19.02
C LEU A 185 -18.91 7.78 19.01
N PRO A 186 -18.91 6.47 19.31
CA PRO A 186 -20.14 5.71 19.49
C PRO A 186 -20.98 6.23 20.67
N ARG A 187 -22.26 5.91 20.69
CA ARG A 187 -23.16 6.29 21.79
C ARG A 187 -22.77 5.58 23.08
N GLU A 188 -23.08 6.19 24.23
CA GLU A 188 -22.76 5.66 25.55
C GLU A 188 -23.34 4.26 25.79
N GLU A 189 -24.56 3.99 25.31
CA GLU A 189 -25.19 2.69 25.41
C GLU A 189 -24.45 1.62 24.59
N GLU A 190 -23.88 2.00 23.43
CA GLU A 190 -23.09 1.11 22.59
C GLU A 190 -21.75 0.79 23.26
N ILE A 191 -21.10 1.78 23.89
CA ILE A 191 -19.88 1.59 24.69
C ILE A 191 -20.16 0.69 25.90
N SER A 192 -21.26 0.93 26.61
CA SER A 192 -21.65 0.10 27.77
C SER A 192 -21.90 -1.35 27.37
N ARG A 193 -22.58 -1.58 26.23
CA ARG A 193 -22.79 -2.92 25.69
C ARG A 193 -21.48 -3.58 25.28
N LEU A 194 -20.59 -2.84 24.64
CA LEU A 194 -19.25 -3.30 24.28
C LEU A 194 -18.47 -3.73 25.52
N ALA A 195 -18.45 -2.89 26.57
CA ALA A 195 -17.79 -3.19 27.84
C ALA A 195 -18.32 -4.50 28.47
N ASN A 196 -19.62 -4.71 28.47
CA ASN A 196 -20.22 -5.93 28.99
C ASN A 196 -19.77 -7.16 28.21
N LEU A 197 -19.79 -7.11 26.86
CA LEU A 197 -19.34 -8.21 26.00
C LEU A 197 -17.87 -8.56 26.25
N LEU A 198 -17.01 -7.54 26.40
CA LEU A 198 -15.60 -7.73 26.67
C LEU A 198 -15.33 -8.22 28.10
N ASN A 199 -16.08 -7.74 29.09
CA ASN A 199 -15.96 -8.21 30.47
C ASN A 199 -16.35 -9.69 30.66
N GLU A 200 -17.23 -10.23 29.79
CA GLU A 200 -17.64 -11.62 29.77
C GLU A 200 -16.65 -12.54 29.00
N GLY A 201 -15.98 -12.04 27.98
CA GLY A 201 -15.06 -12.82 27.15
C GLY A 201 -13.88 -13.34 27.95
N LYS A 202 -13.43 -14.59 27.70
CA LYS A 202 -12.30 -15.21 28.39
C LYS A 202 -11.05 -15.23 27.56
N ALA A 203 -11.17 -15.56 26.27
CA ALA A 203 -10.09 -15.61 25.30
C ALA A 203 -10.33 -14.54 24.23
N ILE A 204 -9.90 -13.30 24.51
CA ILE A 204 -10.10 -12.16 23.61
C ILE A 204 -8.87 -11.99 22.75
N THR A 205 -9.07 -11.76 21.45
CA THR A 205 -8.03 -11.36 20.49
C THR A 205 -8.40 -10.04 19.85
N ILE A 206 -7.43 -9.16 19.70
CA ILE A 206 -7.55 -7.89 18.96
C ILE A 206 -6.99 -8.09 17.55
N LEU A 207 -7.75 -7.74 16.51
CA LEU A 207 -7.28 -7.64 15.12
C LEU A 207 -7.19 -6.17 14.75
N ALA A 208 -5.97 -5.66 14.62
CA ALA A 208 -5.66 -4.28 14.31
C ALA A 208 -5.41 -4.06 12.81
N GLY A 209 -6.01 -3.02 12.25
CA GLY A 209 -5.80 -2.59 10.86
C GLY A 209 -5.25 -1.18 10.74
N SER A 210 -5.35 -0.60 9.54
CA SER A 210 -4.87 0.76 9.25
C SER A 210 -5.61 1.87 10.03
N GLY A 211 -6.84 1.61 10.48
CA GLY A 211 -7.57 2.55 11.34
C GLY A 211 -6.97 2.73 12.74
N CYS A 212 -5.94 1.95 13.09
CA CYS A 212 -5.14 2.14 14.31
C CYS A 212 -4.03 3.19 14.15
N ALA A 213 -3.92 3.84 12.98
CA ALA A 213 -2.94 4.89 12.73
C ALA A 213 -3.07 6.03 13.76
N GLY A 214 -1.95 6.40 14.40
CA GLY A 214 -1.93 7.42 15.45
C GLY A 214 -2.50 7.00 16.81
N HIS A 215 -2.92 5.74 16.97
CA HIS A 215 -3.58 5.23 18.18
C HIS A 215 -2.87 4.05 18.84
N HIS A 216 -1.56 3.91 18.60
CA HIS A 216 -0.72 2.84 19.15
C HIS A 216 -0.91 2.64 20.65
N ASP A 217 -0.72 3.69 21.43
CA ASP A 217 -0.80 3.63 22.91
C ASP A 217 -2.19 3.22 23.40
N ALA A 218 -3.24 3.66 22.72
CA ALA A 218 -4.61 3.25 23.04
C ALA A 218 -4.83 1.76 22.79
N VAL A 219 -4.31 1.22 21.67
CA VAL A 219 -4.39 -0.23 21.36
C VAL A 219 -3.61 -1.04 22.41
N VAL A 220 -2.42 -0.62 22.78
CA VAL A 220 -1.60 -1.26 23.81
C VAL A 220 -2.31 -1.21 25.18
N ALA A 221 -2.91 -0.08 25.54
CA ALA A 221 -3.68 0.06 26.77
C ALA A 221 -4.91 -0.87 26.81
N LEU A 222 -5.64 -0.98 25.69
CA LEU A 222 -6.76 -1.90 25.57
C LEU A 222 -6.30 -3.36 25.70
N ALA A 223 -5.23 -3.72 25.00
CA ALA A 223 -4.64 -5.07 25.07
C ALA A 223 -4.20 -5.42 26.50
N ASN A 224 -3.60 -4.47 27.20
CA ASN A 224 -3.23 -4.65 28.62
C ASN A 224 -4.44 -4.83 29.53
N ALA A 225 -5.49 -4.01 29.38
CA ALA A 225 -6.70 -4.10 30.19
C ALA A 225 -7.41 -5.44 29.98
N LEU A 226 -7.42 -5.96 28.76
CA LEU A 226 -8.06 -7.21 28.37
C LEU A 226 -7.16 -8.44 28.52
N LYS A 227 -5.85 -8.28 28.75
CA LYS A 227 -4.83 -9.35 28.64
C LYS A 227 -4.96 -10.11 27.33
N ALA A 228 -5.13 -9.36 26.23
CA ALA A 228 -5.45 -9.89 24.91
C ALA A 228 -4.24 -9.81 23.98
N PRO A 229 -3.92 -10.87 23.20
CA PRO A 229 -2.96 -10.78 22.11
C PRO A 229 -3.47 -9.82 21.03
N VAL A 230 -2.53 -9.05 20.45
CA VAL A 230 -2.76 -8.18 19.30
C VAL A 230 -2.25 -8.90 18.05
N VAL A 231 -3.16 -9.14 17.12
CA VAL A 231 -2.88 -9.63 15.78
C VAL A 231 -3.09 -8.45 14.83
N HIS A 232 -2.28 -8.32 13.80
CA HIS A 232 -2.48 -7.23 12.85
C HIS A 232 -2.69 -7.74 11.42
N ALA A 233 -3.45 -6.99 10.62
CA ALA A 233 -3.44 -7.07 9.17
C ALA A 233 -2.15 -6.42 8.64
N LEU A 234 -1.79 -6.64 7.36
CA LEU A 234 -0.57 -6.05 6.79
C LEU A 234 -0.51 -4.53 6.95
N ARG A 235 -1.61 -3.83 6.67
CA ARG A 235 -1.70 -2.37 6.83
C ARG A 235 -1.78 -1.90 8.31
N GLY A 236 -1.96 -2.81 9.24
CA GLY A 236 -1.87 -2.53 10.68
C GLY A 236 -0.45 -2.61 11.22
N LYS A 237 0.46 -3.32 10.51
CA LYS A 237 1.83 -3.60 10.95
C LYS A 237 2.59 -2.35 11.41
N GLU A 238 2.66 -1.32 10.60
CA GLU A 238 3.41 -0.10 10.92
C GLU A 238 2.85 0.69 12.12
N HIS A 239 1.62 0.41 12.51
CA HIS A 239 0.92 1.15 13.56
C HIS A 239 0.95 0.46 14.93
N VAL A 240 1.06 -0.89 14.98
CA VAL A 240 0.87 -1.63 16.23
C VAL A 240 1.93 -2.67 16.56
N GLU A 241 2.84 -3.02 15.64
CA GLU A 241 3.85 -4.08 15.86
C GLU A 241 4.94 -3.66 16.86
N TRP A 242 5.39 -2.42 16.79
CA TRP A 242 6.53 -1.91 17.53
C TRP A 242 6.16 -1.62 19.00
N ASP A 243 7.12 -1.78 19.91
CA ASP A 243 6.99 -1.51 21.34
C ASP A 243 5.64 -2.00 21.94
N ASN A 244 5.20 -3.16 21.49
CA ASN A 244 3.93 -3.76 21.85
C ASN A 244 4.14 -5.16 22.46
N PRO A 245 4.11 -5.29 23.79
CA PRO A 245 4.31 -6.58 24.46
C PRO A 245 3.17 -7.58 24.22
N PHE A 246 2.09 -7.18 23.58
CA PHE A 246 0.92 -7.98 23.26
C PHE A 246 0.92 -8.45 21.80
N ASP A 247 1.84 -7.96 20.96
CA ASP A 247 1.92 -8.36 19.56
C ASP A 247 2.22 -9.85 19.43
N VAL A 248 1.46 -10.52 18.57
CA VAL A 248 1.63 -11.93 18.22
C VAL A 248 1.70 -12.15 16.71
N GLY A 249 2.02 -11.09 15.98
CA GLY A 249 2.27 -11.08 14.55
C GLY A 249 1.03 -10.95 13.69
N MET A 250 1.23 -11.15 12.41
CA MET A 250 0.24 -10.91 11.37
C MET A 250 -0.59 -12.15 11.07
N THR A 251 -1.87 -11.96 10.71
CA THR A 251 -2.73 -13.00 10.13
C THR A 251 -2.86 -12.87 8.61
N GLY A 252 -3.49 -13.85 7.97
CA GLY A 252 -3.77 -13.88 6.54
C GLY A 252 -2.82 -14.78 5.76
N LEU A 253 -2.94 -14.78 4.42
CA LEU A 253 -2.21 -15.68 3.52
C LEU A 253 -0.69 -15.61 3.70
N ILE A 254 -0.16 -14.43 3.97
CA ILE A 254 1.27 -14.17 4.16
C ILE A 254 1.65 -14.00 5.63
N GLY A 255 0.71 -14.21 6.54
CA GLY A 255 0.87 -14.03 7.98
C GLY A 255 1.65 -15.15 8.68
N PHE A 256 1.65 -15.08 10.01
CA PHE A 256 2.28 -16.05 10.90
C PHE A 256 1.29 -17.06 11.43
N SER A 257 1.74 -18.27 11.75
CA SER A 257 0.91 -19.28 12.40
C SER A 257 0.36 -18.80 13.74
N SER A 258 1.14 -18.02 14.49
CA SER A 258 0.74 -17.43 15.77
C SER A 258 -0.47 -16.51 15.68
N GLY A 259 -0.46 -15.55 14.73
CA GLY A 259 -1.60 -14.65 14.49
C GLY A 259 -2.86 -15.41 14.07
N TYR A 260 -2.71 -16.42 13.21
CA TYR A 260 -3.83 -17.30 12.82
C TYR A 260 -4.43 -18.03 14.04
N HIS A 261 -3.59 -18.69 14.86
CA HIS A 261 -4.06 -19.44 16.02
C HIS A 261 -4.63 -18.56 17.13
N ALA A 262 -4.08 -17.36 17.33
CA ALA A 262 -4.65 -16.40 18.28
C ALA A 262 -6.07 -15.98 17.88
N MET A 263 -6.35 -15.82 16.57
CA MET A 263 -7.70 -15.55 16.10
C MET A 263 -8.62 -16.78 16.18
N GLU A 264 -8.17 -17.95 15.73
CA GLU A 264 -8.98 -19.17 15.67
C GLU A 264 -9.42 -19.64 17.07
N ASN A 265 -8.56 -19.48 18.08
CA ASN A 265 -8.82 -19.95 19.45
C ASN A 265 -9.51 -18.89 20.33
N ALA A 266 -9.82 -17.71 19.82
CA ALA A 266 -10.54 -16.69 20.55
C ALA A 266 -12.01 -17.05 20.75
N ASP A 267 -12.59 -16.69 21.89
CA ASP A 267 -14.05 -16.67 22.11
C ASP A 267 -14.66 -15.32 21.72
N THR A 268 -13.81 -14.29 21.67
CA THR A 268 -14.19 -12.93 21.30
C THR A 268 -13.09 -12.31 20.46
N LEU A 269 -13.43 -11.87 19.23
CA LEU A 269 -12.55 -11.13 18.33
C LEU A 269 -12.97 -9.67 18.26
N VAL A 270 -12.06 -8.76 18.57
CA VAL A 270 -12.25 -7.31 18.43
C VAL A 270 -11.48 -6.81 17.21
N MET A 271 -12.19 -6.35 16.21
CA MET A 271 -11.63 -5.76 14.99
C MET A 271 -11.54 -4.25 15.15
N LEU A 272 -10.35 -3.67 14.99
CA LEU A 272 -10.08 -2.24 15.12
C LEU A 272 -9.64 -1.66 13.79
N GLY A 273 -10.51 -0.87 13.16
CA GLY A 273 -10.20 -0.15 11.93
C GLY A 273 -9.68 -1.06 10.81
N THR A 274 -10.37 -2.19 10.58
CA THR A 274 -9.99 -3.16 9.55
C THR A 274 -11.19 -3.83 8.92
N ASP A 275 -11.16 -3.97 7.59
CA ASP A 275 -12.04 -4.84 6.82
C ASP A 275 -11.28 -6.03 6.21
N PHE A 276 -10.37 -6.62 6.96
CA PHE A 276 -9.49 -7.71 6.56
C PHE A 276 -10.20 -8.72 5.64
N PRO A 277 -9.73 -8.93 4.39
CA PRO A 277 -10.57 -9.48 3.33
C PRO A 277 -10.77 -11.00 3.37
N TYR A 278 -9.92 -11.74 4.05
CA TYR A 278 -9.85 -13.20 3.92
C TYR A 278 -10.75 -13.91 4.92
N ARG A 279 -12.00 -14.17 4.52
CA ARG A 279 -13.03 -14.83 5.37
C ARG A 279 -12.58 -16.15 6.00
N ALA A 280 -11.71 -16.91 5.32
CA ALA A 280 -11.23 -18.21 5.81
C ALA A 280 -10.34 -18.11 7.07
N PHE A 281 -9.92 -16.91 7.45
CA PHE A 281 -9.10 -16.66 8.62
C PHE A 281 -9.89 -16.12 9.82
N TYR A 282 -11.19 -15.90 9.67
CA TYR A 282 -12.05 -15.49 10.78
C TYR A 282 -12.47 -16.69 11.63
N PRO A 283 -12.53 -16.56 12.97
CA PRO A 283 -13.01 -17.62 13.83
C PRO A 283 -14.49 -17.89 13.61
N THR A 284 -14.89 -19.15 13.53
CA THR A 284 -16.28 -19.54 13.24
C THR A 284 -17.18 -19.58 14.47
N LYS A 285 -16.61 -19.59 15.69
CA LYS A 285 -17.33 -19.75 16.96
C LYS A 285 -17.25 -18.54 17.88
N ALA A 286 -16.37 -17.58 17.56
CA ALA A 286 -16.18 -16.40 18.40
C ALA A 286 -17.30 -15.37 18.20
N ARG A 287 -17.54 -14.58 19.24
CA ARG A 287 -18.25 -13.30 19.12
C ARG A 287 -17.36 -12.33 18.38
N ILE A 288 -17.84 -11.73 17.31
CA ILE A 288 -17.07 -10.76 16.53
C ILE A 288 -17.62 -9.36 16.76
N ILE A 289 -16.74 -8.46 17.18
CA ILE A 289 -17.01 -7.04 17.42
C ILE A 289 -16.16 -6.25 16.42
N GLN A 290 -16.74 -5.28 15.75
CA GLN A 290 -16.01 -4.43 14.81
C GLN A 290 -16.22 -2.96 15.14
N ILE A 291 -15.11 -2.22 15.23
CA ILE A 291 -15.07 -0.77 15.41
C ILE A 291 -14.44 -0.19 14.15
N ASP A 292 -15.19 0.64 13.45
CA ASP A 292 -14.73 1.29 12.23
C ASP A 292 -15.40 2.67 12.09
N ARG A 293 -14.69 3.64 11.53
CA ARG A 293 -15.27 4.95 11.25
C ARG A 293 -16.21 4.96 10.04
N ASP A 294 -16.08 3.96 9.15
CA ASP A 294 -16.98 3.74 8.02
C ASP A 294 -18.06 2.72 8.38
N ALA A 295 -19.31 3.19 8.45
CA ALA A 295 -20.46 2.32 8.67
C ALA A 295 -20.60 1.23 7.58
N GLY A 296 -20.17 1.51 6.35
CA GLY A 296 -20.19 0.56 5.24
C GLY A 296 -19.17 -0.58 5.36
N ALA A 297 -18.17 -0.46 6.23
CA ALA A 297 -17.22 -1.53 6.53
C ALA A 297 -17.78 -2.57 7.52
N LEU A 298 -18.76 -2.18 8.35
CA LEU A 298 -19.30 -3.04 9.40
C LEU A 298 -20.02 -4.27 8.84
N GLY A 299 -19.63 -5.45 9.30
CA GLY A 299 -20.27 -6.72 8.92
C GLY A 299 -19.94 -7.21 7.50
N LYS A 300 -19.12 -6.51 6.74
CA LYS A 300 -18.78 -6.82 5.35
C LYS A 300 -18.13 -8.21 5.18
N ARG A 301 -17.39 -8.65 6.19
CA ARG A 301 -16.58 -9.89 6.15
C ARG A 301 -17.08 -11.01 7.04
N ALA A 302 -17.68 -10.67 8.17
CA ALA A 302 -18.15 -11.64 9.17
C ALA A 302 -19.47 -11.16 9.80
N THR A 303 -20.26 -12.09 10.32
CA THR A 303 -21.44 -11.75 11.11
C THR A 303 -21.01 -11.18 12.45
N LEU A 304 -21.46 -9.97 12.78
CA LEU A 304 -21.07 -9.26 13.98
C LEU A 304 -22.03 -9.54 15.14
N THR A 305 -21.49 -9.70 16.33
CA THR A 305 -22.22 -9.60 17.59
C THR A 305 -22.53 -8.13 17.91
N GLN A 306 -21.57 -7.24 17.61
CA GLN A 306 -21.75 -5.80 17.70
C GLN A 306 -20.85 -5.08 16.70
N GLY A 307 -21.42 -4.13 15.92
CA GLY A 307 -20.69 -3.15 15.11
C GLY A 307 -20.82 -1.78 15.74
N LEU A 308 -19.75 -1.00 15.79
CA LEU A 308 -19.72 0.37 16.29
C LEU A 308 -19.10 1.28 15.24
N VAL A 309 -19.80 2.38 14.94
CA VAL A 309 -19.24 3.46 14.11
C VAL A 309 -18.49 4.42 15.02
N GLY A 310 -17.15 4.45 14.88
CA GLY A 310 -16.32 5.29 15.72
C GLY A 310 -14.85 5.23 15.34
N ASP A 311 -14.12 6.29 15.70
CA ASP A 311 -12.66 6.30 15.64
C ASP A 311 -12.09 5.34 16.68
N VAL A 312 -11.03 4.61 16.33
CA VAL A 312 -10.41 3.59 17.20
C VAL A 312 -9.97 4.20 18.53
N GLY A 313 -9.21 5.29 18.49
CA GLY A 313 -8.68 5.94 19.70
C GLY A 313 -9.76 6.52 20.62
N GLU A 314 -10.73 7.23 20.04
CA GLU A 314 -11.85 7.80 20.80
C GLU A 314 -12.72 6.72 21.44
N THR A 315 -12.99 5.65 20.68
CA THR A 315 -13.78 4.53 21.18
C THR A 315 -13.06 3.79 22.31
N ILE A 316 -11.76 3.53 22.17
CA ILE A 316 -10.96 2.88 23.22
C ILE A 316 -10.91 3.76 24.48
N SER A 317 -10.69 5.06 24.33
CA SER A 317 -10.63 6.01 25.44
C SER A 317 -11.93 6.04 26.24
N ALA A 318 -13.07 6.01 25.53
CA ALA A 318 -14.39 5.94 26.19
C ALA A 318 -14.67 4.58 26.83
N LEU A 319 -14.12 3.49 26.27
CA LEU A 319 -14.35 2.12 26.73
C LEU A 319 -13.54 1.76 28.00
N LEU A 320 -12.28 2.18 28.07
CA LEU A 320 -11.34 1.74 29.13
C LEU A 320 -11.89 1.92 30.56
N PRO A 321 -12.59 3.02 30.93
CA PRO A 321 -13.14 3.17 32.27
C PRO A 321 -14.21 2.14 32.66
N HIS A 322 -14.83 1.48 31.69
CA HIS A 322 -15.90 0.51 31.88
C HIS A 322 -15.40 -0.95 31.92
N LEU A 323 -14.10 -1.18 31.67
CA LEU A 323 -13.50 -2.50 31.71
C LEU A 323 -13.12 -2.91 33.13
N LYS A 324 -13.40 -4.16 33.46
CA LYS A 324 -12.99 -4.74 34.72
C LYS A 324 -11.51 -5.18 34.65
N PRO A 325 -10.71 -4.95 35.72
CA PRO A 325 -9.34 -5.41 35.74
C PRO A 325 -9.25 -6.92 35.54
N ARG A 326 -8.30 -7.38 34.72
CA ARG A 326 -8.01 -8.79 34.47
C ARG A 326 -6.64 -9.16 35.01
N SER A 327 -6.55 -10.29 35.70
CA SER A 327 -5.29 -10.90 36.16
C SER A 327 -4.91 -12.15 35.35
N ASP A 328 -5.90 -12.84 34.76
CA ASP A 328 -5.64 -14.05 33.95
C ASP A 328 -5.07 -13.66 32.59
N ALA A 329 -3.82 -14.04 32.36
CA ALA A 329 -3.09 -13.85 31.13
C ALA A 329 -2.78 -15.15 30.38
N HIS A 330 -3.31 -16.29 30.81
CA HIS A 330 -2.95 -17.61 30.26
C HIS A 330 -3.12 -17.68 28.74
N PHE A 331 -4.21 -17.11 28.18
CA PHE A 331 -4.45 -17.09 26.75
C PHE A 331 -3.42 -16.21 26.00
N LEU A 332 -3.09 -15.05 26.54
CA LEU A 332 -2.06 -14.16 26.02
C LEU A 332 -0.68 -14.82 26.04
N ASP A 333 -0.31 -15.45 27.18
CA ASP A 333 1.00 -16.08 27.35
C ASP A 333 1.18 -17.24 26.37
N ALA A 334 0.15 -18.06 26.16
CA ALA A 334 0.15 -19.12 25.16
C ALA A 334 0.30 -18.57 23.72
N ALA A 335 -0.40 -17.48 23.38
CA ALA A 335 -0.29 -16.83 22.07
C ALA A 335 1.11 -16.25 21.85
N ARG A 336 1.72 -15.62 22.87
CA ARG A 336 3.08 -15.09 22.82
C ARG A 336 4.13 -16.20 22.67
N ALA A 337 3.98 -17.30 23.38
CA ALA A 337 4.87 -18.45 23.23
C ALA A 337 4.84 -19.00 21.79
N ASN A 338 3.66 -19.09 21.18
CA ASN A 338 3.52 -19.43 19.77
C ASN A 338 4.19 -18.42 18.84
N TYR A 339 4.10 -17.12 19.14
CA TYR A 339 4.73 -16.07 18.35
C TYR A 339 6.26 -16.17 18.40
N LEU A 340 6.83 -16.34 19.57
CA LEU A 340 8.28 -16.49 19.73
C LEU A 340 8.80 -17.67 18.92
N LYS A 341 8.11 -18.82 18.99
CA LYS A 341 8.47 -19.99 18.18
C LYS A 341 8.32 -19.76 16.67
N ALA A 342 7.25 -19.08 16.25
CA ALA A 342 7.06 -18.73 14.84
C ALA A 342 8.14 -17.76 14.34
N ARG A 343 8.53 -16.78 15.18
CA ARG A 343 9.60 -15.82 14.85
C ARG A 343 10.96 -16.52 14.74
N GLU A 344 11.31 -17.36 15.71
CA GLU A 344 12.54 -18.17 15.66
C GLU A 344 12.64 -18.97 14.34
N GLY A 345 11.55 -19.65 13.95
CA GLY A 345 11.51 -20.39 12.70
C GLY A 345 11.67 -19.51 11.45
N LEU A 346 11.18 -18.27 11.46
CA LEU A 346 11.38 -17.33 10.36
C LEU A 346 12.82 -16.79 10.34
N ASP A 347 13.40 -16.49 11.49
CA ASP A 347 14.79 -15.99 11.61
C ASP A 347 15.79 -17.05 11.18
N ASP A 348 15.51 -18.33 11.45
CA ASP A 348 16.29 -19.45 10.94
C ASP A 348 16.31 -19.54 9.41
N LEU A 349 15.25 -19.10 8.73
CA LEU A 349 15.19 -19.03 7.28
C LEU A 349 15.94 -17.83 6.68
N ALA A 350 16.22 -16.81 7.47
CA ALA A 350 16.87 -15.57 7.03
C ALA A 350 18.40 -15.59 7.22
N LYS A 351 19.03 -16.71 6.89
CA LYS A 351 20.49 -16.88 6.98
C LYS A 351 21.14 -16.70 5.60
N PRO A 352 22.42 -16.28 5.55
CA PRO A 352 23.16 -16.21 4.29
C PRO A 352 23.31 -17.60 3.68
N SER A 353 23.20 -17.69 2.37
CA SER A 353 23.47 -18.92 1.60
C SER A 353 24.99 -19.20 1.54
N GLY A 354 25.35 -20.46 1.35
CA GLY A 354 26.74 -20.84 1.06
C GLY A 354 27.23 -20.31 -0.30
N ALA A 355 28.53 -20.27 -0.50
CA ALA A 355 29.12 -19.82 -1.77
C ALA A 355 28.56 -20.61 -2.97
N GLY A 356 28.24 -19.92 -4.04
CA GLY A 356 27.61 -20.48 -5.25
C GLY A 356 26.19 -20.96 -5.08
N GLN A 357 25.52 -20.62 -3.97
CA GLN A 357 24.10 -20.91 -3.75
C GLN A 357 23.26 -19.63 -3.94
N PRO A 358 22.04 -19.73 -4.48
CA PRO A 358 21.16 -18.57 -4.63
C PRO A 358 20.89 -17.85 -3.31
N ILE A 359 20.76 -16.52 -3.36
CA ILE A 359 20.45 -15.70 -2.18
C ILE A 359 19.00 -15.93 -1.75
N HIS A 360 18.79 -16.27 -0.49
CA HIS A 360 17.45 -16.36 0.06
C HIS A 360 16.83 -14.97 0.23
N PRO A 361 15.62 -14.71 -0.33
CA PRO A 361 14.98 -13.39 -0.24
C PRO A 361 14.65 -12.96 1.19
N GLN A 362 14.48 -13.90 2.12
CA GLN A 362 14.31 -13.64 3.55
C GLN A 362 15.56 -12.96 4.13
N TYR A 363 16.75 -13.49 3.82
CA TYR A 363 18.01 -12.89 4.23
C TYR A 363 18.14 -11.46 3.70
N LEU A 364 17.88 -11.27 2.41
CA LEU A 364 17.92 -9.93 1.80
C LEU A 364 16.97 -8.95 2.52
N ALA A 365 15.72 -9.35 2.76
CA ALA A 365 14.73 -8.49 3.42
C ALA A 365 15.11 -8.17 4.87
N GLN A 366 15.65 -9.13 5.61
CA GLN A 366 16.17 -8.90 6.96
C GLN A 366 17.34 -7.91 6.95
N ARG A 367 18.31 -8.07 6.02
CA ARG A 367 19.43 -7.12 5.91
C ARG A 367 18.98 -5.72 5.51
N ILE A 368 18.00 -5.59 4.61
CA ILE A 368 17.36 -4.30 4.31
C ILE A 368 16.80 -3.67 5.60
N SER A 369 16.07 -4.45 6.40
CA SER A 369 15.48 -3.95 7.65
C SER A 369 16.55 -3.48 8.66
N GLU A 370 17.64 -4.22 8.79
CA GLU A 370 18.70 -3.93 9.77
C GLU A 370 19.57 -2.73 9.36
N LEU A 371 19.81 -2.55 8.06
CA LEU A 371 20.69 -1.51 7.52
C LEU A 371 19.98 -0.20 7.16
N ALA A 372 18.66 -0.22 6.99
CA ALA A 372 17.89 0.97 6.66
C ALA A 372 17.81 1.97 7.81
N ALA A 373 17.65 3.24 7.48
CA ALA A 373 17.49 4.32 8.44
C ALA A 373 16.33 4.07 9.43
N GLU A 374 16.43 4.66 10.61
CA GLU A 374 15.38 4.54 11.64
C GLU A 374 14.02 5.05 11.20
N ASP A 375 13.99 6.02 10.31
CA ASP A 375 12.78 6.66 9.78
C ASP A 375 12.53 6.32 8.31
N ALA A 376 13.12 5.24 7.79
CA ALA A 376 12.98 4.84 6.40
C ALA A 376 11.51 4.66 5.99
N ILE A 377 11.21 5.00 4.74
CA ILE A 377 9.95 4.68 4.09
C ILE A 377 10.19 3.51 3.13
N PHE A 378 9.51 2.41 3.36
CA PHE A 378 9.55 1.25 2.49
C PHE A 378 8.34 1.25 1.56
N THR A 379 8.57 0.89 0.31
CA THR A 379 7.51 0.53 -0.63
C THR A 379 7.71 -0.91 -1.05
N ALA A 380 6.64 -1.68 -1.24
CA ALA A 380 6.75 -3.09 -1.60
C ALA A 380 5.82 -3.45 -2.75
N ASP A 381 6.36 -4.12 -3.78
CA ASP A 381 5.57 -4.66 -4.87
C ASP A 381 4.65 -5.79 -4.42
N VAL A 382 3.46 -5.81 -4.96
CA VAL A 382 2.55 -6.95 -4.81
C VAL A 382 3.16 -8.18 -5.49
N GLY A 383 3.25 -9.24 -4.72
CA GLY A 383 3.96 -10.47 -5.05
C GLY A 383 4.83 -10.93 -3.89
N THR A 384 5.92 -11.66 -4.19
CA THR A 384 6.84 -12.14 -3.15
C THR A 384 7.52 -11.02 -2.36
N PRO A 385 7.88 -9.84 -2.91
CA PRO A 385 8.44 -8.75 -2.12
C PRO A 385 7.54 -8.30 -0.95
N THR A 386 6.22 -8.25 -1.16
CA THR A 386 5.27 -7.96 -0.07
C THR A 386 5.36 -8.99 1.06
N VAL A 387 5.56 -10.27 0.75
CA VAL A 387 5.71 -11.31 1.77
C VAL A 387 6.97 -11.09 2.59
N TRP A 388 8.07 -10.79 1.92
CA TRP A 388 9.36 -10.56 2.58
C TRP A 388 9.31 -9.28 3.43
N ALA A 389 8.72 -8.21 2.90
CA ALA A 389 8.47 -6.98 3.66
C ALA A 389 7.61 -7.23 4.91
N ALA A 390 6.51 -7.95 4.77
CA ALA A 390 5.59 -8.27 5.85
C ALA A 390 6.24 -9.06 6.99
N ARG A 391 7.13 -9.99 6.66
CA ARG A 391 7.73 -10.94 7.61
C ARG A 391 9.04 -10.46 8.22
N TYR A 392 9.82 -9.64 7.50
CA TYR A 392 11.21 -9.34 7.87
C TYR A 392 11.51 -7.85 8.06
N LEU A 393 10.68 -6.91 7.57
CA LEU A 393 10.85 -5.51 7.93
C LEU A 393 10.33 -5.27 9.35
N ALA A 394 11.18 -4.76 10.22
CA ALA A 394 10.80 -4.37 11.57
C ALA A 394 10.31 -2.91 11.59
N MET A 395 9.14 -2.68 12.15
CA MET A 395 8.59 -1.34 12.39
C MET A 395 9.04 -0.82 13.76
N ASN A 396 9.11 0.51 13.92
CA ASN A 396 9.60 1.15 15.13
C ASN A 396 8.85 2.46 15.47
N GLY A 397 7.67 2.66 14.88
CA GLY A 397 6.86 3.85 15.07
C GLY A 397 7.27 5.06 14.21
N LYS A 398 8.45 5.03 13.58
CA LYS A 398 8.94 6.07 12.66
C LYS A 398 8.94 5.59 11.21
N ARG A 399 9.23 4.32 10.99
CA ARG A 399 9.23 3.68 9.67
C ARG A 399 7.83 3.57 9.09
N ARG A 400 7.73 3.67 7.77
CA ARG A 400 6.48 3.50 7.03
C ARG A 400 6.61 2.33 6.06
N LEU A 401 5.49 1.67 5.78
CA LEU A 401 5.39 0.61 4.78
C LEU A 401 4.19 0.88 3.86
N LEU A 402 4.47 1.27 2.63
CA LEU A 402 3.49 1.56 1.60
C LEU A 402 3.42 0.41 0.59
N GLY A 403 2.25 0.22 -0.01
CA GLY A 403 2.04 -0.76 -1.06
C GLY A 403 0.61 -0.81 -1.56
N SER A 404 0.40 -1.46 -2.68
CA SER A 404 -0.91 -1.67 -3.28
C SER A 404 -1.65 -2.87 -2.62
N PHE A 405 -1.66 -2.93 -1.28
CA PHE A 405 -2.06 -4.12 -0.53
C PHE A 405 -3.55 -4.44 -0.61
N ASN A 406 -4.39 -3.48 -0.91
CA ASN A 406 -5.84 -3.65 -1.07
C ASN A 406 -6.27 -3.71 -2.54
N HIS A 407 -5.54 -3.06 -3.44
CA HIS A 407 -5.81 -3.11 -4.88
C HIS A 407 -5.09 -4.28 -5.55
N GLY A 408 -3.87 -4.56 -5.16
CA GLY A 408 -3.12 -5.72 -5.63
C GLY A 408 -2.35 -5.47 -6.93
N SER A 409 -2.05 -4.23 -7.28
CA SER A 409 -1.27 -3.92 -8.48
C SER A 409 0.20 -4.27 -8.29
N MET A 410 0.78 -4.99 -9.23
CA MET A 410 2.23 -5.06 -9.43
C MET A 410 2.75 -3.70 -9.92
N ALA A 411 4.06 -3.53 -9.97
CA ALA A 411 4.76 -2.29 -10.36
C ALA A 411 4.57 -1.09 -9.41
N ASN A 412 3.81 -1.22 -8.34
CA ASN A 412 3.50 -0.11 -7.43
C ASN A 412 4.71 0.39 -6.64
N ALA A 413 5.67 -0.47 -6.31
CA ALA A 413 6.72 -0.13 -5.34
C ALA A 413 7.60 1.04 -5.81
N MET A 414 8.16 0.98 -7.02
CA MET A 414 8.96 2.07 -7.57
C MET A 414 8.13 3.34 -7.75
N LEU A 415 6.90 3.22 -8.25
CA LEU A 415 6.03 4.36 -8.53
C LEU A 415 5.63 5.09 -7.24
N GLN A 416 5.28 4.34 -6.20
CA GLN A 416 5.01 4.90 -4.87
C GLN A 416 6.27 5.48 -4.22
N ALA A 417 7.45 4.88 -4.45
CA ALA A 417 8.71 5.41 -3.95
C ALA A 417 9.05 6.78 -4.55
N ILE A 418 8.73 7.03 -5.83
CA ILE A 418 8.86 8.34 -6.48
C ILE A 418 8.07 9.40 -5.69
N GLY A 419 6.80 9.16 -5.44
CA GLY A 419 5.93 10.08 -4.69
C GLY A 419 6.36 10.25 -3.22
N ALA A 420 6.69 9.15 -2.56
CA ALA A 420 7.14 9.16 -1.16
C ALA A 420 8.44 9.95 -0.97
N GLN A 421 9.40 9.82 -1.91
CA GLN A 421 10.67 10.55 -1.84
C GLN A 421 10.50 12.05 -2.09
N ALA A 422 9.65 12.43 -3.04
CA ALA A 422 9.34 13.84 -3.27
C ALA A 422 8.62 14.48 -2.07
N ALA A 423 7.73 13.73 -1.42
CA ALA A 423 7.01 14.19 -0.24
C ALA A 423 7.87 14.24 1.04
N ALA A 424 8.91 13.40 1.12
CA ALA A 424 9.80 13.30 2.27
C ALA A 424 11.28 13.34 1.84
N PRO A 425 11.79 14.47 1.33
CA PRO A 425 13.11 14.56 0.70
C PRO A 425 14.27 14.23 1.64
N ASN A 426 14.09 14.37 2.94
CA ASN A 426 15.12 14.14 3.95
C ASN A 426 15.07 12.71 4.53
N ARG A 427 14.12 11.87 4.11
CA ARG A 427 14.01 10.48 4.56
C ARG A 427 14.55 9.52 3.52
N GLN A 428 15.11 8.42 3.99
CA GLN A 428 15.51 7.33 3.11
C GLN A 428 14.27 6.60 2.60
N VAL A 429 14.13 6.49 1.28
CA VAL A 429 13.06 5.69 0.64
C VAL A 429 13.68 4.47 -0.02
N VAL A 430 13.19 3.28 0.36
CA VAL A 430 13.65 1.99 -0.14
C VAL A 430 12.49 1.24 -0.80
N SER A 431 12.63 0.97 -2.10
CA SER A 431 11.66 0.19 -2.87
C SER A 431 12.07 -1.27 -2.90
N LEU A 432 11.22 -2.16 -2.38
CA LEU A 432 11.34 -3.60 -2.52
C LEU A 432 10.55 -4.02 -3.76
N SER A 433 11.22 -4.07 -4.89
CA SER A 433 10.61 -4.37 -6.18
C SER A 433 10.81 -5.84 -6.56
N GLY A 434 9.76 -6.49 -7.08
CA GLY A 434 9.92 -7.72 -7.83
C GLY A 434 10.46 -7.44 -9.23
N ASP A 435 11.19 -8.38 -9.81
CA ASP A 435 11.68 -8.25 -11.19
C ASP A 435 10.54 -8.06 -12.20
N GLY A 436 9.46 -8.83 -12.06
CA GLY A 436 8.26 -8.69 -12.88
C GLY A 436 7.56 -7.35 -12.67
N GLY A 437 7.40 -6.90 -11.42
CA GLY A 437 6.80 -5.60 -11.11
C GLY A 437 7.64 -4.44 -11.62
N PHE A 438 8.95 -4.49 -11.39
CA PHE A 438 9.87 -3.45 -11.86
C PHE A 438 9.83 -3.31 -13.38
N THR A 439 9.85 -4.44 -14.12
CA THR A 439 9.86 -4.40 -15.60
C THR A 439 8.56 -3.88 -16.22
N MET A 440 7.42 -4.02 -15.55
CA MET A 440 6.14 -3.50 -16.06
C MET A 440 6.16 -1.98 -16.25
N MET A 441 6.85 -1.24 -15.38
CA MET A 441 6.87 0.23 -15.40
C MET A 441 8.29 0.80 -15.36
N MET A 442 9.29 0.03 -15.81
CA MET A 442 10.71 0.44 -15.76
C MET A 442 11.02 1.68 -16.60
N GLY A 443 10.14 2.11 -17.50
CA GLY A 443 10.28 3.39 -18.23
C GLY A 443 10.33 4.60 -17.30
N ASP A 444 9.61 4.54 -16.18
CA ASP A 444 9.64 5.61 -15.17
C ASP A 444 10.84 5.54 -14.21
N PHE A 445 11.71 4.54 -14.33
CA PHE A 445 12.95 4.50 -13.59
C PHE A 445 13.84 5.73 -13.86
N ILE A 446 13.82 6.22 -15.11
CA ILE A 446 14.56 7.45 -15.49
C ILE A 446 14.01 8.71 -14.79
N THR A 447 12.77 8.70 -14.35
CA THR A 447 12.16 9.80 -13.60
C THR A 447 12.92 10.10 -12.30
N LEU A 448 13.52 9.09 -11.67
CA LEU A 448 14.38 9.27 -10.49
C LEU A 448 15.59 10.17 -10.78
N ALA A 449 16.24 9.97 -11.94
CA ALA A 449 17.36 10.83 -12.36
C ALA A 449 16.87 12.22 -12.75
N GLN A 450 15.77 12.31 -13.50
CA GLN A 450 15.23 13.59 -13.97
C GLN A 450 14.80 14.50 -12.82
N LEU A 451 14.18 13.95 -11.77
CA LEU A 451 13.71 14.69 -10.60
C LEU A 451 14.70 14.70 -9.44
N ASN A 452 15.91 14.13 -9.63
CA ASN A 452 16.95 14.01 -8.59
C ASN A 452 16.43 13.35 -7.29
N LEU A 453 15.63 12.30 -7.39
CA LEU A 453 15.05 11.60 -6.26
C LEU A 453 15.96 10.45 -5.80
N PRO A 454 16.56 10.49 -4.59
CA PRO A 454 17.57 9.54 -4.13
C PRO A 454 16.99 8.18 -3.65
N VAL A 455 15.97 7.67 -4.33
CA VAL A 455 15.33 6.40 -4.03
C VAL A 455 16.31 5.23 -4.15
N LYS A 456 16.23 4.27 -3.24
CA LYS A 456 16.99 3.01 -3.26
C LYS A 456 16.09 1.89 -3.74
N ILE A 457 16.27 1.45 -4.97
CA ILE A 457 15.49 0.34 -5.53
C ILE A 457 16.26 -0.96 -5.31
N VAL A 458 15.66 -1.90 -4.59
CA VAL A 458 16.18 -3.25 -4.43
C VAL A 458 15.29 -4.21 -5.19
N VAL A 459 15.82 -4.79 -6.27
CA VAL A 459 15.09 -5.74 -7.11
C VAL A 459 15.36 -7.15 -6.60
N PHE A 460 14.32 -7.86 -6.20
CA PHE A 460 14.31 -9.29 -5.91
C PHE A 460 14.19 -10.03 -7.24
N ASN A 461 15.35 -10.31 -7.86
CA ASN A 461 15.44 -10.88 -9.19
C ASN A 461 15.47 -12.41 -9.12
N ASN A 462 14.31 -13.04 -9.17
CA ASN A 462 14.19 -14.50 -9.15
C ASN A 462 13.84 -15.10 -10.53
N GLY A 463 13.75 -14.30 -11.59
CA GLY A 463 13.41 -14.74 -12.94
C GLY A 463 12.00 -15.35 -13.05
N SER A 464 11.06 -14.92 -12.18
CA SER A 464 9.74 -15.54 -12.16
C SER A 464 8.67 -14.67 -11.52
N LEU A 465 7.42 -14.81 -11.97
CA LEU A 465 6.24 -14.38 -11.24
C LEU A 465 5.99 -15.35 -10.06
N GLY A 466 6.92 -15.34 -9.10
CA GLY A 466 7.08 -16.40 -8.08
C GLY A 466 5.83 -16.64 -7.22
N PHE A 467 5.04 -15.60 -6.89
CA PHE A 467 3.82 -15.76 -6.10
C PHE A 467 2.76 -16.53 -6.90
N VAL A 468 2.57 -16.20 -8.19
CA VAL A 468 1.63 -16.89 -9.08
C VAL A 468 2.07 -18.35 -9.32
N ALA A 469 3.36 -18.56 -9.57
CA ALA A 469 3.93 -19.91 -9.73
C ALA A 469 3.67 -20.78 -8.50
N MET A 470 3.84 -20.22 -7.30
CA MET A 470 3.57 -20.91 -6.03
C MET A 470 2.07 -21.24 -5.87
N GLU A 471 1.16 -20.34 -6.21
CA GLU A 471 -0.29 -20.59 -6.17
C GLU A 471 -0.70 -21.70 -7.13
N MET A 472 -0.15 -21.71 -8.36
CA MET A 472 -0.38 -22.78 -9.33
C MET A 472 0.09 -24.14 -8.78
N LYS A 473 1.30 -24.21 -8.20
CA LYS A 473 1.85 -25.42 -7.57
C LYS A 473 0.98 -25.90 -6.40
N ALA A 474 0.54 -24.98 -5.53
CA ALA A 474 -0.36 -25.30 -4.41
C ALA A 474 -1.73 -25.83 -4.86
N ALA A 475 -2.21 -25.42 -6.04
CA ALA A 475 -3.42 -25.93 -6.67
C ALA A 475 -3.21 -27.22 -7.49
N GLY A 476 -1.97 -27.70 -7.61
CA GLY A 476 -1.61 -28.93 -8.35
C GLY A 476 -1.46 -28.75 -9.86
N TYR A 477 -1.26 -27.52 -10.31
CA TYR A 477 -0.94 -27.19 -11.70
C TYR A 477 0.58 -27.13 -11.90
N ILE A 478 1.02 -27.43 -13.13
CA ILE A 478 2.36 -27.05 -13.58
C ILE A 478 2.32 -25.55 -13.88
N ASP A 479 3.25 -24.82 -13.32
CA ASP A 479 3.38 -23.39 -13.57
C ASP A 479 3.71 -23.12 -15.04
N THR A 480 3.01 -22.16 -15.63
CA THR A 480 3.10 -21.81 -17.05
C THR A 480 2.92 -20.30 -17.20
N GLY A 481 3.78 -19.67 -18.02
CA GLY A 481 3.75 -18.23 -18.24
C GLY A 481 4.26 -17.40 -17.05
N THR A 482 5.00 -18.04 -16.16
CA THR A 482 5.55 -17.38 -14.95
C THR A 482 7.04 -17.10 -15.05
N ASP A 483 7.74 -17.72 -16.00
CA ASP A 483 9.17 -17.49 -16.21
C ASP A 483 9.43 -16.13 -16.86
N LEU A 484 10.47 -15.45 -16.40
CA LEU A 484 10.91 -14.15 -16.90
C LEU A 484 12.36 -14.25 -17.37
N GLU A 485 12.64 -13.74 -18.57
CA GLU A 485 13.99 -13.52 -19.09
C GLU A 485 14.39 -12.07 -18.78
N ASN A 486 15.14 -11.89 -17.70
CA ASN A 486 15.50 -10.56 -17.21
C ASN A 486 16.85 -10.09 -17.77
N PRO A 487 17.01 -8.79 -18.08
CA PRO A 487 18.31 -8.20 -18.33
C PRO A 487 19.13 -8.13 -17.02
N ASN A 488 20.41 -7.79 -17.12
CA ASN A 488 21.16 -7.31 -15.98
C ASN A 488 20.66 -5.89 -15.63
N PHE A 489 19.80 -5.77 -14.61
CA PHE A 489 19.20 -4.50 -14.22
C PHE A 489 20.23 -3.47 -13.73
N ALA A 490 21.32 -3.92 -13.10
CA ALA A 490 22.40 -3.03 -12.69
C ALA A 490 23.14 -2.42 -13.88
N ALA A 491 23.40 -3.20 -14.93
CA ALA A 491 23.99 -2.70 -16.16
C ALA A 491 23.05 -1.71 -16.88
N MET A 492 21.76 -2.01 -16.90
CA MET A 492 20.72 -1.11 -17.43
C MET A 492 20.70 0.22 -16.64
N ALA A 493 20.70 0.17 -15.32
CA ALA A 493 20.72 1.38 -14.48
C ALA A 493 21.92 2.26 -14.77
N ASN A 494 23.11 1.66 -14.89
CA ASN A 494 24.35 2.38 -15.24
C ASN A 494 24.25 3.04 -16.62
N ALA A 495 23.65 2.37 -17.61
CA ALA A 495 23.42 2.95 -18.94
C ALA A 495 22.46 4.14 -18.91
N MET A 496 21.55 4.21 -17.93
CA MET A 496 20.62 5.32 -17.69
C MET A 496 21.20 6.42 -16.78
N GLY A 497 22.49 6.33 -16.40
CA GLY A 497 23.14 7.30 -15.51
C GLY A 497 22.77 7.16 -14.03
N ILE A 498 22.16 6.06 -13.65
CA ILE A 498 21.82 5.73 -12.26
C ILE A 498 22.75 4.62 -11.78
N LYS A 499 23.30 4.75 -10.56
CA LYS A 499 24.19 3.74 -9.99
C LYS A 499 23.50 2.39 -9.90
N GLY A 500 24.04 1.37 -10.60
CA GLY A 500 23.59 -0.03 -10.55
C GLY A 500 24.61 -0.91 -9.83
N ILE A 501 24.12 -1.79 -8.94
CA ILE A 501 24.91 -2.78 -8.22
C ILE A 501 24.27 -4.16 -8.44
N ARG A 502 25.02 -5.11 -8.99
CA ARG A 502 24.59 -6.51 -9.14
C ARG A 502 25.12 -7.34 -7.98
N VAL A 503 24.25 -8.16 -7.39
CA VAL A 503 24.58 -9.05 -6.27
C VAL A 503 24.11 -10.47 -6.60
N GLU A 504 25.05 -11.41 -6.59
CA GLU A 504 24.81 -12.83 -6.90
C GLU A 504 25.21 -13.74 -5.73
N GLU A 505 26.01 -13.25 -4.79
CA GLU A 505 26.49 -13.99 -3.63
C GLU A 505 26.00 -13.34 -2.32
N SER A 506 25.62 -14.15 -1.34
CA SER A 506 25.12 -13.66 -0.04
C SER A 506 26.14 -12.80 0.71
N VAL A 507 27.45 -13.06 0.53
CA VAL A 507 28.54 -12.32 1.19
C VAL A 507 28.58 -10.85 0.76
N ASP A 508 28.10 -10.53 -0.43
CA ASP A 508 28.13 -9.18 -0.99
C ASP A 508 26.90 -8.32 -0.63
N VAL A 509 25.86 -8.93 -0.05
CA VAL A 509 24.58 -8.25 0.26
C VAL A 509 24.79 -7.04 1.16
N ASP A 510 25.54 -7.20 2.25
CA ASP A 510 25.75 -6.12 3.23
C ASP A 510 26.53 -4.95 2.64
N TRP A 511 27.57 -5.24 1.88
CA TRP A 511 28.36 -4.23 1.17
C TRP A 511 27.50 -3.49 0.15
N ALA A 512 26.71 -4.20 -0.65
CA ALA A 512 25.87 -3.62 -1.69
C ALA A 512 24.80 -2.71 -1.12
N LEU A 513 24.09 -3.18 -0.08
CA LEU A 513 23.05 -2.38 0.60
C LEU A 513 23.67 -1.15 1.29
N SER A 514 24.76 -1.31 2.03
CA SER A 514 25.44 -0.19 2.70
C SER A 514 25.93 0.84 1.68
N SER A 515 26.53 0.38 0.56
CA SER A 515 26.96 1.25 -0.54
C SER A 515 25.81 1.98 -1.22
N ALA A 516 24.65 1.31 -1.38
CA ALA A 516 23.45 1.90 -1.94
C ALA A 516 22.85 2.95 -0.99
N PHE A 517 22.73 2.62 0.29
CA PHE A 517 22.10 3.49 1.28
C PHE A 517 22.94 4.75 1.57
N ALA A 518 24.26 4.65 1.48
CA ALA A 518 25.17 5.80 1.62
C ALA A 518 25.25 6.69 0.36
N HIS A 519 24.76 6.22 -0.80
CA HIS A 519 24.86 6.99 -2.04
C HIS A 519 23.87 8.16 -2.06
N PRO A 520 24.28 9.40 -2.40
CA PRO A 520 23.40 10.58 -2.33
C PRO A 520 22.32 10.62 -3.43
N GLY A 521 22.49 9.88 -4.54
CA GLY A 521 21.54 9.81 -5.65
C GLY A 521 20.71 8.53 -5.66
N PRO A 522 19.89 8.34 -6.71
CA PRO A 522 19.17 7.08 -6.92
C PRO A 522 20.15 5.90 -7.16
N VAL A 523 19.75 4.73 -6.68
CA VAL A 523 20.53 3.48 -6.85
C VAL A 523 19.57 2.34 -7.14
N LEU A 524 20.01 1.43 -8.01
CA LEU A 524 19.36 0.13 -8.19
C LEU A 524 20.32 -0.98 -7.75
N VAL A 525 19.87 -1.80 -6.81
CA VAL A 525 20.52 -3.03 -6.38
C VAL A 525 19.77 -4.21 -6.98
N ASP A 526 20.38 -4.89 -7.94
CA ASP A 526 19.84 -6.07 -8.62
C ASP A 526 20.34 -7.33 -7.92
N VAL A 527 19.50 -7.93 -7.08
CA VAL A 527 19.87 -9.10 -6.27
C VAL A 527 19.25 -10.36 -6.85
N VAL A 528 20.12 -11.29 -7.30
CA VAL A 528 19.69 -12.60 -7.82
C VAL A 528 19.27 -13.48 -6.66
N THR A 529 17.98 -13.74 -6.55
CA THR A 529 17.40 -14.52 -5.46
C THR A 529 16.93 -15.90 -5.90
N ALA A 530 16.76 -16.80 -4.94
CA ALA A 530 16.29 -18.17 -5.19
C ALA A 530 14.90 -18.18 -5.87
N LYS A 531 14.81 -18.86 -7.02
CA LYS A 531 13.59 -18.97 -7.82
C LYS A 531 12.51 -19.81 -7.15
N GLN A 532 12.88 -20.90 -6.49
CA GLN A 532 11.97 -21.90 -5.94
C GLN A 532 11.67 -21.67 -4.43
N GLU A 533 11.81 -20.43 -3.94
CA GLU A 533 11.53 -20.11 -2.55
C GLU A 533 10.04 -20.20 -2.23
N LEU A 534 9.66 -20.98 -1.22
CA LEU A 534 8.27 -21.20 -0.82
C LEU A 534 7.86 -20.21 0.29
N VAL A 535 6.67 -19.69 0.14
CA VAL A 535 5.98 -18.96 1.22
C VAL A 535 5.00 -19.94 1.89
N MET A 536 5.39 -20.47 3.04
CA MET A 536 4.50 -21.36 3.80
C MET A 536 3.36 -20.55 4.40
N PRO A 537 2.09 -20.91 4.10
CA PRO A 537 0.93 -20.25 4.73
C PRO A 537 0.86 -20.60 6.23
N PRO A 538 0.17 -19.79 7.05
CA PRO A 538 0.00 -20.03 8.50
C PRO A 538 -0.58 -21.40 8.85
N LYS A 539 -1.41 -21.93 7.96
CA LYS A 539 -2.00 -23.27 8.03
C LYS A 539 -2.05 -23.89 6.65
N ILE A 540 -1.46 -25.06 6.51
CA ILE A 540 -1.54 -25.85 5.28
C ILE A 540 -2.83 -26.64 5.31
N LYS A 541 -3.71 -26.39 4.33
CA LYS A 541 -4.94 -27.18 4.15
C LYS A 541 -4.63 -28.52 3.47
N ALA A 542 -5.42 -29.54 3.74
CA ALA A 542 -5.26 -30.85 3.10
C ALA A 542 -5.30 -30.79 1.57
N GLU A 543 -6.15 -29.92 1.02
CA GLU A 543 -6.23 -29.68 -0.42
C GLU A 543 -4.92 -29.09 -0.98
N GLN A 544 -4.28 -28.18 -0.26
CA GLN A 544 -3.00 -27.59 -0.68
C GLN A 544 -1.86 -28.63 -0.63
N ALA A 545 -1.81 -29.45 0.41
CA ALA A 545 -0.84 -30.54 0.51
C ALA A 545 -1.04 -31.56 -0.62
N LYS A 546 -2.31 -31.91 -0.94
CA LYS A 546 -2.66 -32.78 -2.06
C LYS A 546 -2.30 -32.12 -3.41
N GLY A 547 -2.60 -30.85 -3.58
CA GLY A 547 -2.27 -30.08 -4.79
C GLY A 547 -0.77 -30.06 -5.02
N PHE A 548 0.01 -29.76 -4.00
CA PHE A 548 1.48 -29.74 -4.08
C PHE A 548 2.08 -31.12 -4.42
N SER A 549 1.55 -32.20 -3.82
CA SER A 549 1.95 -33.55 -4.16
C SER A 549 1.61 -33.91 -5.61
N LEU A 550 0.45 -33.47 -6.10
CA LEU A 550 0.04 -33.65 -7.50
C LEU A 550 0.93 -32.86 -8.46
N TYR A 551 1.33 -31.62 -8.11
CA TYR A 551 2.29 -30.84 -8.87
C TYR A 551 3.63 -31.59 -8.99
N MET A 552 4.21 -32.05 -7.88
CA MET A 552 5.49 -32.78 -7.91
C MET A 552 5.44 -34.00 -8.82
N LEU A 553 4.35 -34.79 -8.76
CA LEU A 553 4.15 -35.94 -9.64
C LEU A 553 4.06 -35.53 -11.12
N LYS A 554 3.28 -34.51 -11.44
CA LYS A 554 3.14 -33.98 -12.80
C LYS A 554 4.45 -33.41 -13.34
N ALA A 555 5.21 -32.66 -12.51
CA ALA A 555 6.50 -32.11 -12.89
C ALA A 555 7.49 -33.22 -13.27
N ILE A 556 7.56 -34.29 -12.48
CA ILE A 556 8.41 -35.45 -12.80
C ILE A 556 7.98 -36.10 -14.11
N ILE A 557 6.68 -36.36 -14.32
CA ILE A 557 6.14 -37.00 -15.54
C ILE A 557 6.42 -36.13 -16.78
N SER A 558 6.37 -34.81 -16.67
CA SER A 558 6.62 -33.87 -17.77
C SER A 558 8.07 -33.50 -17.99
N GLY A 559 9.02 -34.17 -17.32
CA GLY A 559 10.46 -33.96 -17.51
C GLY A 559 11.04 -32.76 -16.74
N ARG A 560 10.28 -32.19 -15.80
CA ARG A 560 10.71 -31.07 -14.92
C ARG A 560 11.10 -31.58 -13.52
N GLY A 561 11.68 -32.77 -13.42
CA GLY A 561 12.07 -33.36 -12.14
C GLY A 561 13.19 -32.61 -11.42
N ASP A 562 14.06 -31.93 -12.16
CA ASP A 562 15.11 -31.03 -11.66
C ASP A 562 14.55 -29.88 -10.84
N GLU A 563 13.41 -29.30 -11.21
CA GLU A 563 12.73 -28.26 -10.43
C GLU A 563 12.24 -28.78 -9.08
N VAL A 564 11.77 -30.02 -9.02
CA VAL A 564 11.37 -30.66 -7.76
C VAL A 564 12.57 -30.84 -6.83
N VAL A 565 13.74 -31.19 -7.41
CA VAL A 565 15.00 -31.31 -6.65
C VAL A 565 15.47 -29.95 -6.17
N GLU A 566 15.43 -28.92 -7.00
CA GLU A 566 15.78 -27.55 -6.63
C GLU A 566 14.87 -27.03 -5.51
N LEU A 567 13.56 -27.22 -5.65
CA LEU A 567 12.57 -26.84 -4.64
C LEU A 567 12.84 -27.53 -3.29
N ALA A 568 13.19 -28.81 -3.31
CA ALA A 568 13.57 -29.54 -2.09
C ALA A 568 14.86 -29.01 -1.50
N ARG A 569 15.89 -28.73 -2.30
CA ARG A 569 17.15 -28.14 -1.83
C ARG A 569 16.93 -26.76 -1.22
N THR A 570 16.18 -25.89 -1.88
CA THR A 570 15.93 -24.52 -1.42
C THR A 570 15.14 -24.47 -0.12
N ASN A 571 14.24 -25.43 0.14
CA ASN A 571 13.26 -25.32 1.22
C ASN A 571 13.37 -26.38 2.34
N LEU A 572 13.97 -27.55 2.07
CA LEU A 572 14.02 -28.68 3.01
C LEU A 572 15.43 -29.09 3.42
N LEU A 573 16.43 -28.76 2.63
CA LEU A 573 17.82 -29.21 2.84
C LEU A 573 18.78 -28.04 3.14
N ARG A 574 18.28 -27.00 3.78
CA ARG A 574 19.05 -25.81 4.20
C ARG A 574 20.03 -26.13 5.33
#